data_f639351ef31c57ed9a02b67e1ae125bc
#
_entry.id   f639351ef31c57ed9a02b67e1ae125bc
#
_cell.length_a   1.000
_cell.length_b   1.000
_cell.length_c   1.000
_cell.angle_alpha   90.00
_cell.angle_beta   90.00
_cell.angle_gamma   90.00
#
_symmetry.space_group_name_H-M   'P 1'
#
loop_
_entity.id
_entity.type
_entity.pdbx_description
1 polymer ?
#
loop_
_entity_poly.entity_id
_entity_poly.type
_entity_poly.pdbx_seq_one_letter_code
_entity_poly.pdbx_strand_id
1 'polypeptide(L)'
;VTRQGIIDACREMNSAGLNQGTSGNISVREGATMLITPSATPYDRMRPEMIAAMPLEGDYGNWSGPLKPSTEWRFHLDILRSRPDVGAVVHAHPPYCTTLAVARRGIPACHYMVAAFGGTDVRCAPYATFGTAALSTHVLTALEGRAGCLLANHGMIVCGPTLERAMWLAVELETIARQYYQSLLIGGPVLLSAAEVAEAAEKFGSYGASSPSP
;
A
#
# COMPACT_ATOMS: atom_id res chain seq x y z
N VAL A 1 16.74 -0.38 3.96
CA VAL A 1 16.27 0.79 3.17
C VAL A 1 16.79 2.04 3.82
N THR A 2 17.32 2.98 3.05
CA THR A 2 17.81 4.26 3.54
C THR A 2 16.66 5.29 3.55
N ARG A 3 16.79 6.36 4.37
CA ARG A 3 15.85 7.50 4.30
C ARG A 3 15.78 8.12 2.91
N GLN A 4 16.90 8.13 2.16
CA GLN A 4 16.93 8.56 0.78
C GLN A 4 16.08 7.64 -0.12
N GLY A 5 16.13 6.33 0.07
CA GLY A 5 15.29 5.39 -0.69
C GLY A 5 13.78 5.62 -0.51
N ILE A 6 13.34 6.05 0.69
CA ILE A 6 11.93 6.45 0.91
C ILE A 6 11.59 7.68 0.06
N ILE A 7 12.48 8.66 0.00
CA ILE A 7 12.27 9.89 -0.80
C ILE A 7 12.22 9.57 -2.29
N ASP A 8 13.12 8.71 -2.77
CA ASP A 8 13.17 8.31 -4.16
C ASP A 8 11.88 7.56 -4.57
N ALA A 9 11.38 6.67 -3.69
CA ALA A 9 10.09 6.01 -3.89
C ALA A 9 8.89 6.99 -3.90
N CYS A 10 8.91 8.04 -3.08
CA CYS A 10 7.89 9.10 -3.13
C CYS A 10 7.89 9.85 -4.47
N ARG A 11 9.08 10.14 -5.00
CA ARG A 11 9.21 10.77 -6.33
C ARG A 11 8.75 9.83 -7.44
N GLU A 12 9.07 8.53 -7.31
CA GLU A 12 8.60 7.50 -8.23
C GLU A 12 7.07 7.38 -8.22
N MET A 13 6.41 7.43 -7.05
CA MET A 13 4.93 7.45 -6.99
C MET A 13 4.34 8.56 -7.86
N ASN A 14 4.90 9.79 -7.79
CA ASN A 14 4.41 10.90 -8.59
C ASN A 14 4.71 10.71 -10.08
N SER A 15 5.92 10.27 -10.44
CA SER A 15 6.31 10.06 -11.85
C SER A 15 5.56 8.88 -12.50
N ALA A 16 5.20 7.87 -11.72
CA ALA A 16 4.39 6.72 -12.17
C ALA A 16 2.88 7.03 -12.20
N GLY A 17 2.45 8.23 -11.82
CA GLY A 17 1.04 8.60 -11.77
C GLY A 17 0.23 7.94 -10.65
N LEU A 18 0.92 7.36 -9.66
CA LEU A 18 0.26 6.74 -8.49
C LEU A 18 -0.22 7.78 -7.48
N ASN A 19 0.32 8.99 -7.53
CA ASN A 19 -0.02 10.02 -6.59
C ASN A 19 0.12 11.42 -7.20
N GLN A 20 -0.52 12.40 -6.59
CA GLN A 20 -0.44 13.81 -6.98
C GLN A 20 -0.03 14.67 -5.79
N GLY A 21 0.95 15.54 -5.99
CA GLY A 21 1.41 16.46 -4.95
C GLY A 21 2.02 15.72 -3.76
N THR A 22 1.46 15.92 -2.56
CA THR A 22 1.96 15.42 -1.27
C THR A 22 0.95 14.55 -0.51
N SER A 23 -0.10 14.07 -1.19
CA SER A 23 -1.20 13.37 -0.53
C SER A 23 -0.86 11.92 -0.13
N GLY A 24 0.04 11.26 -0.86
CA GLY A 24 0.53 9.93 -0.48
C GLY A 24 1.63 9.98 0.58
N ASN A 25 1.90 8.83 1.19
CA ASN A 25 2.95 8.68 2.18
C ASN A 25 3.50 7.26 2.21
N ILE A 26 4.75 7.13 2.64
CA ILE A 26 5.49 5.87 2.70
C ILE A 26 6.08 5.71 4.08
N SER A 27 5.99 4.50 4.62
CA SER A 27 6.72 4.11 5.81
C SER A 27 7.51 2.82 5.61
N VAL A 28 8.60 2.70 6.37
CA VAL A 28 9.48 1.54 6.34
C VAL A 28 9.85 1.15 7.77
N ARG A 29 9.93 -0.14 8.04
CA ARG A 29 10.46 -0.71 9.28
C ARG A 29 11.99 -0.63 9.29
N GLU A 30 12.56 -0.04 10.32
CA GLU A 30 13.98 -0.04 10.62
C GLU A 30 14.18 -0.57 12.06
N GLY A 31 14.42 -1.87 12.18
CA GLY A 31 14.47 -2.53 13.50
C GLY A 31 13.18 -2.34 14.29
N ALA A 32 13.26 -1.75 15.47
CA ALA A 32 12.13 -1.44 16.35
C ALA A 32 11.49 -0.06 16.05
N THR A 33 11.77 0.53 14.90
CA THR A 33 11.33 1.88 14.53
C THR A 33 10.64 1.86 13.17
N MET A 34 9.60 2.67 13.03
CA MET A 34 9.00 3.05 11.75
C MET A 34 9.61 4.36 11.28
N LEU A 35 10.22 4.37 10.11
CA LEU A 35 10.54 5.60 9.38
C LEU A 35 9.33 5.97 8.52
N ILE A 36 8.92 7.24 8.53
CA ILE A 36 7.75 7.70 7.77
C ILE A 36 7.98 9.10 7.19
N THR A 37 7.43 9.34 6.01
CA THR A 37 7.44 10.64 5.36
C THR A 37 6.80 11.71 6.22
N PRO A 38 7.33 12.95 6.22
CA PRO A 38 6.77 14.07 6.96
C PRO A 38 5.47 14.57 6.32
N SER A 39 4.63 15.19 7.15
CA SER A 39 3.36 15.79 6.71
C SER A 39 3.59 16.96 5.75
N ALA A 40 2.77 17.05 4.70
CA ALA A 40 2.64 18.19 3.78
C ALA A 40 3.98 18.71 3.19
N THR A 41 4.96 17.83 3.05
CA THR A 41 6.28 18.19 2.51
C THR A 41 6.39 17.76 1.05
N PRO A 42 6.63 18.68 0.09
CA PRO A 42 6.85 18.33 -1.31
C PRO A 42 8.01 17.36 -1.48
N TYR A 43 7.82 16.29 -2.26
CA TYR A 43 8.81 15.22 -2.40
C TYR A 43 10.11 15.66 -3.07
N ASP A 44 10.06 16.67 -3.94
CA ASP A 44 11.23 17.29 -4.56
C ASP A 44 12.09 18.08 -3.56
N ARG A 45 11.49 18.58 -2.48
CA ARG A 45 12.15 19.34 -1.41
C ARG A 45 12.49 18.51 -0.18
N MET A 46 12.03 17.25 -0.15
CA MET A 46 12.27 16.35 0.97
C MET A 46 13.75 15.96 1.05
N ARG A 47 14.30 15.96 2.26
CA ARG A 47 15.67 15.54 2.58
C ARG A 47 15.65 14.40 3.61
N PRO A 48 16.68 13.54 3.64
CA PRO A 48 16.73 12.37 4.54
C PRO A 48 16.50 12.70 6.02
N GLU A 49 17.02 13.82 6.52
CA GLU A 49 16.84 14.23 7.89
C GLU A 49 15.40 14.63 8.25
N MET A 50 14.55 14.91 7.23
CA MET A 50 13.14 15.25 7.42
C MET A 50 12.24 14.03 7.65
N ILE A 51 12.71 12.82 7.33
CA ILE A 51 11.96 11.58 7.57
C ILE A 51 11.83 11.40 9.09
N ALA A 52 10.59 11.34 9.56
CA ALA A 52 10.30 11.12 10.97
C ALA A 52 10.54 9.67 11.37
N ALA A 53 10.94 9.46 12.63
CA ALA A 53 11.09 8.13 13.21
C ALA A 53 10.12 7.95 14.38
N MET A 54 9.35 6.85 14.37
CA MET A 54 8.35 6.52 15.39
C MET A 54 8.65 5.13 15.96
N PRO A 55 8.67 4.95 17.29
CA PRO A 55 8.90 3.63 17.88
C PRO A 55 7.72 2.69 17.56
N LEU A 56 8.04 1.44 17.21
CA LEU A 56 7.03 0.40 17.00
C LEU A 56 6.41 -0.07 18.32
N GLU A 57 7.06 0.16 19.44
CA GLU A 57 6.55 -0.17 20.77
C GLU A 57 6.24 1.09 21.58
N GLY A 58 5.48 0.93 22.69
CA GLY A 58 5.13 2.04 23.58
C GLY A 58 3.91 2.85 23.15
N ASP A 59 3.80 4.07 23.67
CA ASP A 59 2.65 4.93 23.48
C ASP A 59 2.55 5.48 22.05
N TYR A 60 1.32 5.75 21.62
CA TYR A 60 1.06 6.35 20.31
C TYR A 60 1.43 7.82 20.26
N GLY A 61 1.86 8.26 19.07
CA GLY A 61 2.13 9.67 18.80
C GLY A 61 3.54 10.12 19.17
N ASN A 62 4.37 9.25 19.75
CA ASN A 62 5.78 9.54 19.99
C ASN A 62 6.56 9.49 18.67
N TRP A 63 7.33 10.51 18.40
CA TRP A 63 8.17 10.58 17.20
C TRP A 63 9.42 11.44 17.45
N SER A 64 10.42 11.27 16.59
CA SER A 64 11.64 12.07 16.55
C SER A 64 11.93 12.52 15.12
N GLY A 65 12.58 13.66 14.98
CA GLY A 65 12.93 14.30 13.71
C GLY A 65 12.56 15.78 13.70
N PRO A 66 12.96 16.55 12.68
CA PRO A 66 12.71 17.99 12.60
C PRO A 66 11.28 18.35 12.16
N LEU A 67 10.56 17.42 11.50
CA LEU A 67 9.21 17.63 10.99
C LEU A 67 8.25 16.57 11.53
N LYS A 68 6.98 16.96 11.71
CA LYS A 68 5.91 16.04 12.11
C LYS A 68 5.76 14.92 11.08
N PRO A 69 5.53 13.67 11.51
CA PRO A 69 5.18 12.56 10.60
C PRO A 69 3.91 12.89 9.83
N SER A 70 3.67 12.18 8.72
CA SER A 70 2.39 12.21 8.00
C SER A 70 1.23 12.14 9.00
N THR A 71 0.17 12.91 8.76
CA THR A 71 -1.06 12.87 9.58
C THR A 71 -1.71 11.49 9.60
N GLU A 72 -1.34 10.64 8.66
CA GLU A 72 -1.85 9.27 8.51
C GLU A 72 -0.94 8.19 9.13
N TRP A 73 0.04 8.61 9.92
CA TRP A 73 0.99 7.71 10.58
C TRP A 73 0.31 6.55 11.32
N ARG A 74 -0.95 6.71 11.77
CA ARG A 74 -1.63 5.76 12.62
C ARG A 74 -1.79 4.39 11.97
N PHE A 75 -2.37 4.30 10.79
CA PHE A 75 -2.52 3.00 10.12
C PHE A 75 -1.17 2.40 9.69
N HIS A 76 -0.17 3.23 9.31
CA HIS A 76 1.18 2.72 9.04
C HIS A 76 1.78 2.03 10.26
N LEU A 77 1.69 2.68 11.41
CA LEU A 77 2.23 2.16 12.67
C LEU A 77 1.51 0.88 13.09
N ASP A 78 0.17 0.88 13.03
CA ASP A 78 -0.65 -0.27 13.42
C ASP A 78 -0.43 -1.48 12.49
N ILE A 79 -0.27 -1.26 11.17
CA ILE A 79 0.13 -2.32 10.23
C ILE A 79 1.49 -2.90 10.62
N LEU A 80 2.49 -2.05 10.79
CA LEU A 80 3.83 -2.52 11.14
C LEU A 80 3.89 -3.20 12.52
N ARG A 81 3.08 -2.79 13.48
CA ARG A 81 2.97 -3.45 14.79
C ARG A 81 2.33 -4.83 14.69
N SER A 82 1.25 -4.96 13.93
CA SER A 82 0.47 -6.20 13.83
C SER A 82 1.05 -7.22 12.83
N ARG A 83 1.89 -6.78 11.88
CA ARG A 83 2.40 -7.56 10.77
C ARG A 83 3.93 -7.55 10.74
N PRO A 84 4.60 -8.46 11.47
CA PRO A 84 6.08 -8.54 11.48
C PRO A 84 6.66 -8.94 10.12
N ASP A 85 5.88 -9.54 9.24
CA ASP A 85 6.20 -9.86 7.85
C ASP A 85 6.23 -8.64 6.92
N VAL A 86 5.67 -7.50 7.37
CA VAL A 86 5.65 -6.25 6.61
C VAL A 86 6.86 -5.38 6.95
N GLY A 87 7.65 -5.04 5.94
CA GLY A 87 8.79 -4.12 6.04
C GLY A 87 8.50 -2.73 5.50
N ALA A 88 7.49 -2.56 4.64
CA ALA A 88 7.12 -1.26 4.07
C ALA A 88 5.62 -1.16 3.80
N VAL A 89 5.09 0.06 3.93
CA VAL A 89 3.69 0.42 3.63
C VAL A 89 3.69 1.63 2.71
N VAL A 90 2.94 1.55 1.62
CA VAL A 90 2.72 2.64 0.65
C VAL A 90 1.23 2.99 0.65
N HIS A 91 0.94 4.26 0.88
CA HIS A 91 -0.40 4.84 0.71
C HIS A 91 -0.36 5.87 -0.39
N ALA A 92 -1.33 5.82 -1.30
CA ALA A 92 -1.45 6.73 -2.44
C ALA A 92 -2.91 6.89 -2.89
N HIS A 93 -3.13 7.90 -3.75
CA HIS A 93 -4.45 8.21 -4.32
C HIS A 93 -4.44 8.07 -5.85
N PRO A 94 -4.08 6.90 -6.42
CA PRO A 94 -4.03 6.76 -7.87
C PRO A 94 -5.45 6.74 -8.46
N PRO A 95 -5.61 7.21 -9.72
CA PRO A 95 -6.92 7.49 -10.30
C PRO A 95 -7.92 6.35 -10.26
N TYR A 96 -7.54 5.14 -10.67
CA TYR A 96 -8.50 4.03 -10.78
C TYR A 96 -8.79 3.35 -9.45
N CYS A 97 -7.78 3.18 -8.58
CA CYS A 97 -8.01 2.72 -7.21
C CYS A 97 -8.93 3.70 -6.47
N THR A 98 -8.68 5.01 -6.59
CA THR A 98 -9.50 6.04 -5.95
C THR A 98 -10.91 6.09 -6.54
N THR A 99 -11.08 5.90 -7.85
CA THR A 99 -12.40 5.80 -8.49
C THR A 99 -13.23 4.65 -7.91
N LEU A 100 -12.63 3.45 -7.78
CA LEU A 100 -13.30 2.31 -7.17
C LEU A 100 -13.57 2.53 -5.67
N ALA A 101 -12.62 3.15 -4.96
CA ALA A 101 -12.77 3.51 -3.55
C ALA A 101 -13.91 4.51 -3.32
N VAL A 102 -14.08 5.52 -4.18
CA VAL A 102 -15.22 6.47 -4.14
C VAL A 102 -16.55 5.74 -4.36
N ALA A 103 -16.57 4.74 -5.24
CA ALA A 103 -17.71 3.86 -5.46
C ALA A 103 -17.88 2.79 -4.35
N ARG A 104 -16.96 2.73 -3.35
CA ARG A 104 -16.90 1.73 -2.29
C ARG A 104 -16.90 0.29 -2.81
N ARG A 105 -16.20 0.06 -3.92
CA ARG A 105 -16.11 -1.24 -4.59
C ARG A 105 -14.70 -1.81 -4.41
N GLY A 106 -14.63 -3.05 -3.90
CA GLY A 106 -13.41 -3.86 -3.97
C GLY A 106 -13.16 -4.36 -5.39
N ILE A 107 -12.01 -4.98 -5.62
CA ILE A 107 -11.63 -5.58 -6.90
C ILE A 107 -11.75 -7.10 -6.75
N PRO A 108 -12.66 -7.76 -7.48
CA PRO A 108 -12.80 -9.22 -7.47
C PRO A 108 -11.69 -9.90 -8.27
N ALA A 109 -11.72 -11.22 -8.35
CA ALA A 109 -10.76 -12.03 -9.13
C ALA A 109 -10.94 -11.83 -10.66
N CYS A 110 -10.87 -10.60 -11.13
CA CYS A 110 -11.01 -10.23 -12.53
C CYS A 110 -9.72 -10.42 -13.36
N HIS A 111 -8.60 -10.61 -12.70
CA HIS A 111 -7.28 -10.82 -13.30
C HIS A 111 -6.42 -11.68 -12.37
N TYR A 112 -5.56 -12.56 -12.92
CA TYR A 112 -4.73 -13.45 -12.11
C TYR A 112 -3.79 -12.72 -11.13
N MET A 113 -3.41 -11.47 -11.45
CA MET A 113 -2.58 -10.63 -10.58
C MET A 113 -3.22 -10.32 -9.22
N VAL A 114 -4.53 -10.52 -9.05
CA VAL A 114 -5.17 -10.39 -7.74
C VAL A 114 -4.54 -11.34 -6.71
N ALA A 115 -4.01 -12.48 -7.15
CA ALA A 115 -3.31 -13.44 -6.31
C ALA A 115 -2.05 -12.86 -5.63
N ALA A 116 -1.41 -11.85 -6.24
CA ALA A 116 -0.26 -11.17 -5.66
C ALA A 116 -0.60 -10.40 -4.36
N PHE A 117 -1.88 -10.15 -4.14
CA PHE A 117 -2.39 -9.49 -2.93
C PHE A 117 -2.83 -10.47 -1.83
N GLY A 118 -2.63 -11.78 -2.02
CA GLY A 118 -2.83 -12.79 -0.98
C GLY A 118 -4.24 -13.38 -0.91
N GLY A 119 -5.06 -13.26 -1.96
CA GLY A 119 -6.39 -13.88 -1.99
C GLY A 119 -7.13 -13.66 -3.30
N THR A 120 -8.44 -13.85 -3.29
CA THR A 120 -9.31 -13.77 -4.46
C THR A 120 -9.90 -12.38 -4.71
N ASP A 121 -9.54 -11.40 -3.88
CA ASP A 121 -10.04 -10.04 -3.97
C ASP A 121 -9.08 -9.01 -3.37
N VAL A 122 -9.28 -7.74 -3.74
CA VAL A 122 -8.79 -6.58 -3.00
C VAL A 122 -10.00 -5.90 -2.36
N ARG A 123 -10.02 -5.86 -1.03
CA ARG A 123 -11.15 -5.31 -0.27
C ARG A 123 -11.16 -3.80 -0.26
N CYS A 124 -12.34 -3.21 -0.12
CA CYS A 124 -12.50 -1.78 0.15
C CYS A 124 -12.87 -1.60 1.64
N ALA A 125 -11.94 -1.04 2.42
CA ALA A 125 -12.16 -0.74 3.83
C ALA A 125 -13.27 0.31 3.99
N PRO A 126 -14.14 0.22 5.02
CA PRO A 126 -15.16 1.23 5.29
C PRO A 126 -14.56 2.62 5.50
N TYR A 127 -15.35 3.65 5.18
CA TYR A 127 -14.93 5.04 5.38
C TYR A 127 -14.77 5.37 6.86
N ALA A 128 -13.68 6.04 7.17
CA ALA A 128 -13.46 6.82 8.38
C ALA A 128 -12.55 8.00 8.04
N THR A 129 -12.58 9.04 8.86
CA THR A 129 -11.74 10.23 8.64
C THR A 129 -10.25 9.85 8.71
N PHE A 130 -9.45 10.43 7.81
CA PHE A 130 -8.00 10.20 7.76
C PHE A 130 -7.33 10.50 9.11
N GLY A 131 -6.27 9.76 9.45
CA GLY A 131 -5.51 9.92 10.68
C GLY A 131 -6.19 9.38 11.95
N THR A 132 -7.42 8.84 11.87
CA THR A 132 -8.15 8.32 13.04
C THR A 132 -7.83 6.86 13.35
N ALA A 133 -8.04 6.47 14.61
CA ALA A 133 -7.94 5.07 15.03
C ALA A 133 -9.01 4.19 14.33
N ALA A 134 -10.18 4.74 14.05
CA ALA A 134 -11.26 4.03 13.34
C ALA A 134 -10.82 3.63 11.93
N LEU A 135 -10.18 4.55 11.17
CA LEU A 135 -9.64 4.22 9.86
C LEU A 135 -8.58 3.11 9.97
N SER A 136 -7.68 3.21 10.94
CA SER A 136 -6.65 2.19 11.16
C SER A 136 -7.25 0.81 11.43
N THR A 137 -8.29 0.72 12.26
CA THR A 137 -9.01 -0.54 12.51
C THR A 137 -9.63 -1.12 11.24
N HIS A 138 -10.28 -0.28 10.43
CA HIS A 138 -10.87 -0.72 9.14
C HIS A 138 -9.79 -1.22 8.17
N VAL A 139 -8.64 -0.55 8.13
CA VAL A 139 -7.49 -0.94 7.31
C VAL A 139 -6.96 -2.32 7.73
N LEU A 140 -6.73 -2.54 9.03
CA LEU A 140 -6.24 -3.82 9.54
C LEU A 140 -7.18 -4.97 9.17
N THR A 141 -8.49 -4.78 9.35
CA THR A 141 -9.49 -5.78 8.95
C THR A 141 -9.48 -6.04 7.45
N ALA A 142 -9.37 -5.00 6.61
CA ALA A 142 -9.32 -5.17 5.17
C ALA A 142 -8.03 -5.88 4.71
N LEU A 143 -6.93 -5.72 5.45
CA LEU A 143 -5.62 -6.34 5.18
C LEU A 143 -5.45 -7.73 5.79
N GLU A 144 -6.44 -8.29 6.48
CA GLU A 144 -6.36 -9.67 6.98
C GLU A 144 -6.14 -10.67 5.83
N GLY A 145 -4.96 -11.31 5.79
CA GLY A 145 -4.54 -12.20 4.69
C GLY A 145 -4.36 -11.50 3.35
N ARG A 146 -4.15 -10.18 3.33
CA ARG A 146 -3.98 -9.36 2.12
C ARG A 146 -2.73 -8.48 2.22
N ALA A 147 -2.17 -8.16 1.04
CA ALA A 147 -1.07 -7.22 0.89
C ALA A 147 -1.52 -5.84 0.36
N GLY A 148 -2.82 -5.65 0.14
CA GLY A 148 -3.37 -4.37 -0.30
C GLY A 148 -4.86 -4.26 -0.09
N CYS A 149 -5.35 -3.04 0.06
CA CYS A 149 -6.77 -2.70 0.14
C CYS A 149 -7.05 -1.31 -0.43
N LEU A 150 -8.30 -1.07 -0.81
CA LEU A 150 -8.84 0.26 -1.08
C LEU A 150 -9.43 0.85 0.21
N LEU A 151 -9.45 2.16 0.30
CA LEU A 151 -10.04 2.94 1.40
C LEU A 151 -11.23 3.71 0.88
N ALA A 152 -12.44 3.41 1.35
CA ALA A 152 -13.66 4.06 0.88
C ALA A 152 -13.54 5.59 0.86
N ASN A 153 -13.85 6.22 -0.30
CA ASN A 153 -13.78 7.67 -0.53
C ASN A 153 -12.41 8.30 -0.24
N HIS A 154 -11.30 7.53 -0.42
CA HIS A 154 -9.98 8.01 -0.03
C HIS A 154 -8.90 7.61 -1.05
N GLY A 155 -8.46 6.36 -1.05
CA GLY A 155 -7.37 5.90 -1.91
C GLY A 155 -7.06 4.42 -1.70
N MET A 156 -5.77 4.07 -1.69
CA MET A 156 -5.30 2.70 -1.49
C MET A 156 -4.18 2.58 -0.46
N ILE A 157 -4.00 1.38 0.09
CA ILE A 157 -2.82 0.97 0.86
C ILE A 157 -2.29 -0.33 0.27
N VAL A 158 -0.97 -0.46 0.18
CA VAL A 158 -0.28 -1.72 -0.06
C VAL A 158 0.84 -1.93 0.96
N CYS A 159 1.14 -3.20 1.24
CA CYS A 159 2.15 -3.65 2.19
C CYS A 159 3.08 -4.64 1.51
N GLY A 160 4.37 -4.58 1.81
CA GLY A 160 5.35 -5.54 1.31
C GLY A 160 6.46 -5.81 2.33
N PRO A 161 7.19 -6.93 2.18
CA PRO A 161 8.35 -7.22 3.02
C PRO A 161 9.49 -6.23 2.80
N THR A 162 9.54 -5.59 1.63
CA THR A 162 10.50 -4.53 1.29
C THR A 162 9.81 -3.36 0.62
N LEU A 163 10.47 -2.21 0.56
CA LEU A 163 9.95 -1.02 -0.11
C LEU A 163 9.76 -1.26 -1.61
N GLU A 164 10.70 -1.93 -2.25
CA GLU A 164 10.64 -2.27 -3.68
C GLU A 164 9.41 -3.14 -3.97
N ARG A 165 9.15 -4.14 -3.10
CA ARG A 165 7.96 -4.99 -3.25
C ARG A 165 6.66 -4.22 -3.01
N ALA A 166 6.62 -3.34 -2.04
CA ALA A 166 5.45 -2.48 -1.79
C ALA A 166 5.19 -1.52 -2.96
N MET A 167 6.23 -0.92 -3.53
CA MET A 167 6.11 -0.05 -4.71
C MET A 167 5.61 -0.83 -5.94
N TRP A 168 6.16 -2.02 -6.18
CA TRP A 168 5.67 -2.90 -7.25
C TRP A 168 4.16 -3.23 -7.06
N LEU A 169 3.75 -3.59 -5.85
CA LEU A 169 2.34 -3.85 -5.54
C LEU A 169 1.47 -2.60 -5.75
N ALA A 170 1.97 -1.40 -5.49
CA ALA A 170 1.23 -0.17 -5.73
C ALA A 170 0.92 0.05 -7.22
N VAL A 171 1.90 -0.19 -8.09
CA VAL A 171 1.72 -0.14 -9.55
C VAL A 171 0.74 -1.21 -10.03
N GLU A 172 0.88 -2.44 -9.54
CA GLU A 172 0.00 -3.55 -9.91
C GLU A 172 -1.45 -3.32 -9.44
N LEU A 173 -1.63 -2.75 -8.22
CA LEU A 173 -2.97 -2.47 -7.71
C LEU A 173 -3.70 -1.44 -8.60
N GLU A 174 -3.04 -0.36 -8.98
CA GLU A 174 -3.61 0.62 -9.91
C GLU A 174 -3.88 0.01 -11.29
N THR A 175 -2.98 -0.87 -11.76
CA THR A 175 -3.13 -1.56 -13.05
C THR A 175 -4.38 -2.44 -13.06
N ILE A 176 -4.57 -3.31 -12.06
CA ILE A 176 -5.77 -4.16 -12.01
C ILE A 176 -7.05 -3.36 -11.71
N ALA A 177 -6.95 -2.27 -10.94
CA ALA A 177 -8.07 -1.35 -10.72
C ALA A 177 -8.54 -0.72 -12.03
N ARG A 178 -7.60 -0.26 -12.88
CA ARG A 178 -7.89 0.27 -14.21
C ARG A 178 -8.54 -0.77 -15.11
N GLN A 179 -7.98 -1.98 -15.17
CA GLN A 179 -8.51 -3.08 -15.99
C GLN A 179 -9.91 -3.48 -15.52
N TYR A 180 -10.12 -3.59 -14.22
CA TYR A 180 -11.44 -3.88 -13.66
C TYR A 180 -12.45 -2.78 -14.01
N TYR A 181 -12.11 -1.50 -13.77
CA TYR A 181 -12.97 -0.38 -14.14
C TYR A 181 -13.34 -0.38 -15.63
N GLN A 182 -12.35 -0.56 -16.52
CA GLN A 182 -12.58 -0.58 -17.96
C GLN A 182 -13.43 -1.79 -18.39
N SER A 183 -13.26 -2.95 -17.76
CA SER A 183 -14.09 -4.13 -18.07
C SER A 183 -15.56 -3.91 -17.76
N LEU A 184 -15.89 -3.11 -16.73
CA LEU A 184 -17.27 -2.76 -16.40
C LEU A 184 -17.97 -1.97 -17.51
N LEU A 185 -17.21 -1.20 -18.32
CA LEU A 185 -17.76 -0.42 -19.44
C LEU A 185 -18.15 -1.28 -20.65
N ILE A 186 -17.67 -2.53 -20.71
CA ILE A 186 -17.93 -3.47 -21.81
C ILE A 186 -18.72 -4.71 -21.37
N GLY A 187 -19.45 -4.62 -20.25
CA GLY A 187 -20.32 -5.69 -19.76
C GLY A 187 -19.84 -6.41 -18.50
N GLY A 188 -18.68 -6.04 -17.98
CA GLY A 188 -18.10 -6.61 -16.77
C GLY A 188 -17.10 -7.74 -17.02
N PRO A 189 -16.28 -8.08 -16.01
CA PRO A 189 -15.29 -9.15 -16.14
C PRO A 189 -15.91 -10.54 -16.01
N VAL A 190 -15.31 -11.51 -16.66
CA VAL A 190 -15.44 -12.93 -16.29
C VAL A 190 -14.49 -13.18 -15.11
N LEU A 191 -15.01 -13.65 -13.99
CA LEU A 191 -14.22 -13.86 -12.77
C LEU A 191 -13.53 -15.22 -12.79
N LEU A 192 -12.28 -15.24 -12.31
CA LEU A 192 -11.56 -16.47 -12.02
C LEU A 192 -12.16 -17.15 -10.79
N SER A 193 -12.15 -18.48 -10.82
CA SER A 193 -12.46 -19.31 -9.65
C SER A 193 -11.36 -19.21 -8.58
N ALA A 194 -11.70 -19.60 -7.37
CA ALA A 194 -10.71 -19.67 -6.28
C ALA A 194 -9.55 -20.63 -6.61
N ALA A 195 -9.82 -21.71 -7.35
CA ALA A 195 -8.80 -22.67 -7.78
C ALA A 195 -7.81 -22.05 -8.78
N GLU A 196 -8.30 -21.30 -9.78
CA GLU A 196 -7.44 -20.59 -10.74
C GLU A 196 -6.58 -19.51 -10.09
N VAL A 197 -7.14 -18.81 -9.09
CA VAL A 197 -6.36 -17.83 -8.31
C VAL A 197 -5.30 -18.53 -7.45
N ALA A 198 -5.63 -19.68 -6.85
CA ALA A 198 -4.66 -20.45 -6.05
C ALA A 198 -3.50 -20.96 -6.92
N GLU A 199 -3.78 -21.47 -8.13
CA GLU A 199 -2.74 -21.87 -9.08
C GLU A 199 -1.82 -20.71 -9.45
N ALA A 200 -2.37 -19.51 -9.66
CA ALA A 200 -1.57 -18.32 -9.93
C ALA A 200 -0.71 -17.93 -8.73
N ALA A 201 -1.23 -18.04 -7.50
CA ALA A 201 -0.49 -17.75 -6.28
C ALA A 201 0.73 -18.69 -6.09
N GLU A 202 0.57 -19.99 -6.38
CA GLU A 202 1.68 -20.95 -6.34
C GLU A 202 2.79 -20.58 -7.32
N LYS A 203 2.43 -20.15 -8.54
CA LYS A 203 3.40 -19.71 -9.55
C LYS A 203 4.13 -18.43 -9.11
N PHE A 204 3.48 -17.50 -8.42
CA PHE A 204 4.16 -16.33 -7.85
C PHE A 204 5.22 -16.68 -6.81
N GLY A 205 5.01 -17.73 -6.01
CA GLY A 205 6.00 -18.21 -5.03
C GLY A 205 7.31 -18.68 -5.66
N SER A 206 7.28 -19.14 -6.91
CA SER A 206 8.44 -19.57 -7.68
C SER A 206 8.93 -18.53 -8.70
N TYR A 207 8.18 -17.47 -8.95
CA TYR A 207 8.51 -16.47 -9.95
C TYR A 207 9.66 -15.58 -9.47
N GLY A 208 10.75 -15.56 -10.23
CA GLY A 208 11.94 -14.78 -9.90
C GLY A 208 12.93 -15.50 -8.96
N ALA A 209 12.67 -16.72 -8.55
CA ALA A 209 13.68 -17.58 -7.97
C ALA A 209 14.69 -17.93 -9.07
N SER A 210 15.87 -17.32 -9.02
CA SER A 210 16.97 -17.64 -9.94
C SER A 210 17.24 -19.13 -9.86
N SER A 211 17.13 -19.85 -10.97
CA SER A 211 17.73 -21.17 -11.09
C SER A 211 19.21 -21.03 -10.75
N PRO A 212 19.80 -21.90 -9.92
CA PRO A 212 21.25 -21.89 -9.75
C PRO A 212 21.86 -22.07 -11.14
N SER A 213 22.76 -21.17 -11.51
CA SER A 213 23.58 -21.32 -12.71
C SER A 213 24.31 -22.65 -12.66
N PRO A 214 24.36 -23.40 -13.76
CA PRO A 214 25.03 -24.67 -13.82
C PRO A 214 26.54 -24.55 -13.58
#